data_603b0a8c888c302355252898b2b2c1b9
#
_entry.id   603b0a8c888c302355252898b2b2c1b9
#
_cell.length_a   1.000
_cell.length_b   1.000
_cell.length_c   1.000
_cell.angle_alpha   90.00
_cell.angle_beta   90.00
_cell.angle_gamma   90.00
#
_symmetry.space_group_name_H-M   'P 1'
#
loop_
_entity.id
_entity.type
_entity.pdbx_description
1 polymer ?
#
loop_
_entity_poly.entity_id
_entity_poly.type
_entity_poly.pdbx_seq_one_letter_code
_entity_poly.pdbx_strand_id
1 'polypeptide(L)'
;MVDWNLQDAPEIVRSMRSVDPDIGIFLMIDPESIDTVPHGILPDVSEYLWILGDTPSFIAGRVEASMRRYRKAILPPMFKRLVEFSEDYEHSWHTPGHTAGTAFLKSPVGRLFHNFFGDRLFRSDLSVSVRELGSLLGHSGPIGEAERYAAKVFGADTTFFVTNGTSAS
;
A
#
# COMPACT_ATOMS: atom_id res chain seq x y z
N MET A 1 4.50 17.84 6.24
CA MET A 1 3.83 19.12 5.95
C MET A 1 4.90 20.17 5.75
N VAL A 2 4.76 21.02 4.74
CA VAL A 2 5.71 22.09 4.40
C VAL A 2 4.97 23.43 4.47
N ASP A 3 5.49 24.36 5.25
CA ASP A 3 4.96 25.73 5.30
C ASP A 3 5.48 26.49 4.07
N TRP A 4 4.55 26.99 3.23
CA TRP A 4 4.90 27.69 2.00
C TRP A 4 5.56 29.05 2.22
N ASN A 5 5.38 29.63 3.39
CA ASN A 5 6.02 30.91 3.76
C ASN A 5 7.53 30.78 4.03
N LEU A 6 8.07 29.55 4.11
CA LEU A 6 9.51 29.33 4.20
C LEU A 6 10.19 29.63 2.85
N GLN A 7 11.31 30.35 2.91
CA GLN A 7 12.05 30.78 1.72
C GLN A 7 12.54 29.60 0.85
N ASP A 8 12.83 28.45 1.47
CA ASP A 8 13.33 27.23 0.85
C ASP A 8 12.25 26.14 0.65
N ALA A 9 10.97 26.47 0.83
CA ALA A 9 9.87 25.53 0.67
C ALA A 9 9.90 24.76 -0.68
N PRO A 10 10.20 25.39 -1.83
CA PRO A 10 10.31 24.68 -3.11
C PRO A 10 11.44 23.62 -3.13
N GLU A 11 12.56 23.91 -2.48
CA GLU A 11 13.70 22.98 -2.41
C GLU A 11 13.39 21.80 -1.47
N ILE A 12 12.72 22.09 -0.36
CA ILE A 12 12.26 21.07 0.59
C ILE A 12 11.32 20.09 -0.12
N VAL A 13 10.32 20.58 -0.87
CA VAL A 13 9.38 19.73 -1.61
C VAL A 13 10.11 18.83 -2.61
N ARG A 14 11.03 19.37 -3.41
CA ARG A 14 11.82 18.58 -4.37
C ARG A 14 12.70 17.55 -3.68
N SER A 15 13.36 17.93 -2.59
CA SER A 15 14.20 17.02 -1.81
C SER A 15 13.38 15.87 -1.23
N MET A 16 12.21 16.15 -0.64
CA MET A 16 11.32 15.10 -0.13
C MET A 16 10.89 14.14 -1.24
N ARG A 17 10.49 14.67 -2.40
CA ARG A 17 10.05 13.87 -3.55
C ARG A 17 11.18 13.03 -4.16
N SER A 18 12.43 13.52 -4.12
CA SER A 18 13.60 12.75 -4.60
C SER A 18 13.94 11.57 -3.70
N VAL A 19 13.66 11.65 -2.40
CA VAL A 19 13.90 10.57 -1.44
C VAL A 19 12.79 9.53 -1.49
N ASP A 20 11.54 9.98 -1.55
CA ASP A 20 10.38 9.09 -1.62
C ASP A 20 9.34 9.66 -2.61
N PRO A 21 9.24 9.07 -3.82
CA PRO A 21 8.31 9.52 -4.86
C PRO A 21 6.83 9.45 -4.46
N ASP A 22 6.48 8.60 -3.51
CA ASP A 22 5.09 8.33 -3.12
C ASP A 22 4.66 9.06 -1.84
N ILE A 23 5.59 9.71 -1.13
CA ILE A 23 5.29 10.40 0.14
C ILE A 23 4.21 11.48 -0.05
N GLY A 24 3.25 11.53 0.86
CA GLY A 24 2.23 12.59 0.88
C GLY A 24 2.83 13.93 1.33
N ILE A 25 2.90 14.91 0.43
CA ILE A 25 3.37 16.26 0.73
C ILE A 25 2.18 17.22 0.81
N PHE A 26 2.02 17.86 1.96
CA PHE A 26 0.99 18.85 2.22
C PHE A 26 1.61 20.21 2.31
N LEU A 27 1.16 21.16 1.50
CA LEU A 27 1.52 22.56 1.66
C LEU A 27 0.57 23.26 2.62
N MET A 28 1.12 23.86 3.64
CA MET A 28 0.44 24.81 4.52
C MET A 28 0.59 26.18 3.89
N ILE A 29 -0.51 26.76 3.45
CA ILE A 29 -0.51 28.00 2.66
C ILE A 29 -1.72 28.86 3.00
N ASP A 30 -1.57 30.16 2.93
CA ASP A 30 -2.69 31.08 3.02
C ASP A 30 -3.40 31.21 1.65
N PRO A 31 -4.72 31.40 1.62
CA PRO A 31 -5.48 31.50 0.37
C PRO A 31 -4.94 32.57 -0.60
N GLU A 32 -4.44 33.67 -0.07
CA GLU A 32 -3.88 34.77 -0.85
C GLU A 32 -2.53 34.44 -1.50
N SER A 33 -1.83 33.43 -0.99
CA SER A 33 -0.49 33.04 -1.44
C SER A 33 -0.50 31.88 -2.45
N ILE A 34 -1.65 31.32 -2.79
CA ILE A 34 -1.73 30.13 -3.67
C ILE A 34 -1.15 30.40 -5.06
N ASP A 35 -1.34 31.58 -5.59
CA ASP A 35 -0.84 31.98 -6.91
C ASP A 35 0.69 32.15 -6.95
N THR A 36 1.34 32.16 -5.77
CA THR A 36 2.80 32.23 -5.67
C THR A 36 3.46 30.85 -5.83
N VAL A 37 2.68 29.76 -5.81
CA VAL A 37 3.21 28.40 -5.97
C VAL A 37 3.58 28.16 -7.43
N PRO A 38 4.88 27.90 -7.75
CA PRO A 38 5.29 27.65 -9.12
C PRO A 38 4.59 26.42 -9.70
N HIS A 39 4.11 26.52 -10.93
CA HIS A 39 3.45 25.39 -11.63
C HIS A 39 4.29 24.12 -11.65
N GLY A 40 5.63 24.21 -11.65
CA GLY A 40 6.54 23.07 -11.64
C GLY A 40 6.57 22.29 -10.33
N ILE A 41 5.98 22.82 -9.23
CA ILE A 41 5.91 22.15 -7.93
C ILE A 41 4.55 21.48 -7.70
N LEU A 42 3.52 21.93 -8.41
CA LEU A 42 2.16 21.43 -8.25
C LEU A 42 2.05 19.89 -8.38
N PRO A 43 2.73 19.23 -9.33
CA PRO A 43 2.69 17.76 -9.44
C PRO A 43 3.28 17.03 -8.23
N ASP A 44 4.19 17.67 -7.51
CA ASP A 44 4.87 17.11 -6.35
C ASP A 44 4.08 17.24 -5.06
N VAL A 45 3.04 18.08 -5.04
CA VAL A 45 2.19 18.34 -3.88
C VAL A 45 0.97 17.44 -3.91
N SER A 46 0.71 16.79 -2.80
CA SER A 46 -0.47 15.92 -2.66
C SER A 46 -1.74 16.72 -2.37
N GLU A 47 -1.65 17.72 -1.50
CA GLU A 47 -2.79 18.53 -1.08
C GLU A 47 -2.34 19.89 -0.47
N TYR A 48 -3.26 20.88 -0.47
CA TYR A 48 -3.12 22.16 0.20
C TYR A 48 -3.94 22.17 1.49
N LEU A 49 -3.40 22.78 2.54
CA LEU A 49 -4.06 22.97 3.83
C LEU A 49 -4.14 24.47 4.15
N TRP A 50 -5.36 24.94 4.43
CA TRP A 50 -5.63 26.32 4.84
C TRP A 50 -5.62 26.40 6.36
N ILE A 51 -4.51 26.84 6.96
CA ILE A 51 -4.32 26.81 8.43
C ILE A 51 -5.39 27.64 9.15
N LEU A 52 -5.76 28.77 8.58
CA LEU A 52 -6.75 29.68 9.19
C LEU A 52 -8.18 29.44 8.73
N GLY A 53 -8.40 28.64 7.67
CA GLY A 53 -9.72 28.40 7.09
C GLY A 53 -10.31 27.03 7.41
N ASP A 54 -9.46 26.02 7.61
CA ASP A 54 -9.89 24.63 7.82
C ASP A 54 -9.93 24.29 9.33
N THR A 55 -10.93 23.52 9.74
CA THR A 55 -10.97 23.03 11.11
C THR A 55 -9.91 21.95 11.34
N PRO A 56 -9.36 21.82 12.57
CA PRO A 56 -8.38 20.76 12.88
C PRO A 56 -8.85 19.35 12.55
N SER A 57 -10.14 19.05 12.74
CA SER A 57 -10.71 17.74 12.40
C SER A 57 -10.77 17.50 10.90
N PHE A 58 -11.04 18.53 10.10
CA PHE A 58 -11.02 18.45 8.64
C PHE A 58 -9.60 18.19 8.11
N ILE A 59 -8.62 18.94 8.62
CA ILE A 59 -7.19 18.74 8.30
C ILE A 59 -6.75 17.33 8.66
N ALA A 60 -7.07 16.86 9.88
CA ALA A 60 -6.72 15.51 10.33
C ALA A 60 -7.32 14.43 9.42
N GLY A 61 -8.58 14.57 9.00
CA GLY A 61 -9.23 13.65 8.07
C GLY A 61 -8.54 13.59 6.69
N ARG A 62 -8.11 14.73 6.16
CA ARG A 62 -7.36 14.79 4.89
C ARG A 62 -5.99 14.11 5.01
N VAL A 63 -5.26 14.40 6.09
CA VAL A 63 -3.97 13.75 6.37
C VAL A 63 -4.13 12.25 6.51
N GLU A 64 -5.12 11.78 7.27
CA GLU A 64 -5.39 10.35 7.43
C GLU A 64 -5.75 9.67 6.09
N ALA A 65 -6.57 10.29 5.26
CA ALA A 65 -6.90 9.78 3.94
C ALA A 65 -5.67 9.68 3.02
N SER A 66 -4.79 10.69 3.06
CA SER A 66 -3.54 10.66 2.29
C SER A 66 -2.58 9.59 2.80
N MET A 67 -2.45 9.42 4.12
CA MET A 67 -1.64 8.36 4.70
C MET A 67 -2.15 6.96 4.33
N ARG A 68 -3.46 6.77 4.26
CA ARG A 68 -4.04 5.51 3.78
C ARG A 68 -3.69 5.26 2.30
N ARG A 69 -3.77 6.29 1.44
CA ARG A 69 -3.35 6.19 0.03
C ARG A 69 -1.87 5.84 -0.08
N TYR A 70 -1.01 6.54 0.65
CA TYR A 70 0.42 6.28 0.69
C TYR A 70 0.73 4.84 1.10
N ARG A 71 0.14 4.36 2.21
CA ARG A 71 0.34 2.97 2.67
C ARG A 71 -0.04 1.94 1.61
N LYS A 72 -1.08 2.20 0.82
CA LYS A 72 -1.48 1.32 -0.29
C LYS A 72 -0.53 1.43 -1.49
N ALA A 73 0.04 2.61 -1.73
CA ALA A 73 0.95 2.84 -2.86
C ALA A 73 2.30 2.16 -2.66
N ILE A 74 2.86 2.19 -1.43
CA ILE A 74 4.16 1.57 -1.12
C ILE A 74 4.13 0.04 -1.02
N LEU A 75 2.94 -0.58 -0.99
CA LEU A 75 2.86 -2.04 -0.90
C LEU A 75 3.26 -2.69 -2.24
N PRO A 76 4.17 -3.69 -2.22
CA PRO A 76 4.44 -4.48 -3.40
C PRO A 76 3.16 -5.14 -3.93
N PRO A 77 2.99 -5.31 -5.26
CA PRO A 77 1.70 -5.68 -5.87
C PRO A 77 1.04 -6.92 -5.28
N MET A 78 1.82 -8.00 -5.08
CA MET A 78 1.30 -9.24 -4.50
C MET A 78 0.87 -9.05 -3.04
N PHE A 79 1.68 -8.37 -2.24
CA PHE A 79 1.36 -8.11 -0.84
C PHE A 79 0.16 -7.18 -0.70
N LYS A 80 0.08 -6.15 -1.55
CA LYS A 80 -1.10 -5.28 -1.63
C LYS A 80 -2.37 -6.09 -1.85
N ARG A 81 -2.35 -7.02 -2.81
CA ARG A 81 -3.52 -7.85 -3.12
C ARG A 81 -3.89 -8.79 -1.98
N LEU A 82 -2.90 -9.39 -1.30
CA LEU A 82 -3.15 -10.20 -0.09
C LEU A 82 -3.82 -9.40 1.03
N VAL A 83 -3.35 -8.16 1.26
CA VAL A 83 -3.95 -7.27 2.25
C VAL A 83 -5.40 -6.95 1.88
N GLU A 84 -5.65 -6.53 0.64
CA GLU A 84 -7.00 -6.23 0.14
C GLU A 84 -7.92 -7.45 0.31
N PHE A 85 -7.50 -8.62 -0.16
CA PHE A 85 -8.28 -9.86 -0.05
C PHE A 85 -8.59 -10.21 1.41
N SER A 86 -7.62 -10.06 2.32
CA SER A 86 -7.82 -10.34 3.74
C SER A 86 -8.79 -9.37 4.42
N GLU A 87 -8.91 -8.13 3.91
CA GLU A 87 -9.79 -7.08 4.43
C GLU A 87 -11.21 -7.14 3.87
N ASP A 88 -11.39 -7.65 2.64
CA ASP A 88 -12.69 -7.73 1.97
C ASP A 88 -13.64 -8.75 2.59
N TYR A 89 -13.16 -9.57 3.53
CA TYR A 89 -13.94 -10.59 4.25
C TYR A 89 -14.76 -11.54 3.34
N GLU A 90 -14.28 -11.77 2.13
CA GLU A 90 -14.91 -12.73 1.22
C GLU A 90 -14.88 -14.15 1.79
N HIS A 91 -15.90 -14.92 1.46
CA HIS A 91 -15.97 -16.31 1.88
C HIS A 91 -14.86 -17.14 1.19
N SER A 92 -14.09 -17.88 1.98
CA SER A 92 -13.01 -18.71 1.49
C SER A 92 -13.55 -19.98 0.84
N TRP A 93 -13.55 -20.00 -0.49
CA TRP A 93 -13.91 -21.16 -1.30
C TRP A 93 -12.72 -22.03 -1.73
N HIS A 94 -11.52 -21.66 -1.32
CA HIS A 94 -10.29 -22.36 -1.68
C HIS A 94 -9.85 -23.36 -0.61
N THR A 95 -8.86 -24.19 -0.96
CA THR A 95 -8.48 -25.42 -0.31
C THR A 95 -7.86 -25.40 1.09
N PRO A 96 -7.32 -24.31 1.71
CA PRO A 96 -6.80 -24.41 3.07
C PRO A 96 -7.88 -24.88 4.05
N GLY A 97 -7.63 -26.07 4.67
CA GLY A 97 -8.62 -26.75 5.51
C GLY A 97 -9.03 -26.01 6.78
N HIS A 98 -8.28 -24.95 7.14
CA HIS A 98 -8.64 -24.08 8.26
C HIS A 98 -9.74 -23.04 7.93
N THR A 99 -10.17 -22.94 6.67
CA THR A 99 -11.24 -22.08 6.20
C THR A 99 -11.11 -20.65 6.76
N ALA A 100 -10.07 -19.91 6.31
CA ALA A 100 -9.70 -18.59 6.81
C ALA A 100 -9.56 -18.52 8.36
N GLY A 101 -9.09 -19.60 8.97
CA GLY A 101 -8.85 -19.69 10.42
C GLY A 101 -10.04 -20.15 11.24
N THR A 102 -11.27 -20.19 10.68
CA THR A 102 -12.50 -20.51 11.45
C THR A 102 -12.49 -21.93 12.05
N ALA A 103 -11.76 -22.86 11.43
CA ALA A 103 -11.63 -24.23 11.95
C ALA A 103 -10.93 -24.26 13.33
N PHE A 104 -9.98 -23.38 13.57
CA PHE A 104 -9.28 -23.29 14.86
C PHE A 104 -10.20 -22.81 16.00
N LEU A 105 -11.21 -22.01 15.70
CA LEU A 105 -12.10 -21.44 16.70
C LEU A 105 -13.02 -22.49 17.36
N LYS A 106 -13.05 -23.72 16.82
CA LYS A 106 -13.88 -24.82 17.32
C LYS A 106 -13.35 -25.48 18.60
N SER A 107 -12.09 -25.24 18.98
CA SER A 107 -11.47 -25.81 20.17
C SER A 107 -10.75 -24.78 21.01
N PRO A 108 -10.59 -24.97 22.34
CA PRO A 108 -9.85 -24.06 23.18
C PRO A 108 -8.38 -23.87 22.76
N VAL A 109 -7.69 -24.94 22.42
CA VAL A 109 -6.30 -24.89 21.94
C VAL A 109 -6.21 -24.18 20.59
N GLY A 110 -7.15 -24.46 19.68
CA GLY A 110 -7.22 -23.78 18.39
C GLY A 110 -7.43 -22.27 18.53
N ARG A 111 -8.25 -21.83 19.50
CA ARG A 111 -8.42 -20.39 19.78
C ARG A 111 -7.14 -19.74 20.26
N LEU A 112 -6.36 -20.39 21.12
CA LEU A 112 -5.06 -19.88 21.55
C LEU A 112 -4.11 -19.72 20.36
N PHE A 113 -4.07 -20.73 19.48
CA PHE A 113 -3.29 -20.70 18.25
C PHE A 113 -3.75 -19.57 17.31
N HIS A 114 -5.04 -19.46 17.07
CA HIS A 114 -5.62 -18.39 16.24
C HIS A 114 -5.32 -17.00 16.81
N ASN A 115 -5.46 -16.82 18.12
CA ASN A 115 -5.20 -15.52 18.78
C ASN A 115 -3.71 -15.15 18.71
N PHE A 116 -2.82 -16.12 18.78
CA PHE A 116 -1.37 -15.89 18.69
C PHE A 116 -0.97 -15.39 17.30
N PHE A 117 -1.46 -15.98 16.22
CA PHE A 117 -1.11 -15.61 14.85
C PHE A 117 -1.96 -14.46 14.30
N GLY A 118 -3.15 -14.29 14.80
CA GLY A 118 -4.13 -13.30 14.36
C GLY A 118 -4.91 -13.72 13.10
N ASP A 119 -6.11 -13.18 12.96
CA ASP A 119 -7.06 -13.50 11.89
C ASP A 119 -6.48 -13.27 10.49
N ARG A 120 -5.71 -12.20 10.30
CA ARG A 120 -5.16 -11.81 8.99
C ARG A 120 -4.18 -12.85 8.42
N LEU A 121 -3.42 -13.56 9.27
CA LEU A 121 -2.54 -14.63 8.78
C LEU A 121 -3.34 -15.70 8.05
N PHE A 122 -4.40 -16.20 8.68
CA PHE A 122 -5.23 -17.27 8.11
C PHE A 122 -6.05 -16.82 6.90
N ARG A 123 -6.42 -15.54 6.86
CA ARG A 123 -7.15 -14.97 5.72
C ARG A 123 -6.24 -14.71 4.52
N SER A 124 -4.96 -14.51 4.74
CA SER A 124 -3.96 -14.35 3.67
C SER A 124 -3.29 -15.66 3.23
N ASP A 125 -3.59 -16.79 3.90
CA ASP A 125 -3.14 -18.11 3.46
C ASP A 125 -4.04 -18.60 2.32
N LEU A 126 -3.66 -18.23 1.10
CA LEU A 126 -4.43 -18.44 -0.11
C LEU A 126 -3.72 -19.40 -1.06
N SER A 127 -4.49 -20.20 -1.76
CA SER A 127 -3.98 -20.99 -2.89
C SER A 127 -3.56 -20.06 -4.02
N VAL A 128 -2.46 -20.40 -4.71
CA VAL A 128 -2.03 -19.70 -5.95
C VAL A 128 -3.04 -19.81 -7.10
N SER A 129 -4.08 -20.65 -6.96
CA SER A 129 -5.18 -20.77 -7.90
C SER A 129 -6.35 -19.82 -7.63
N VAL A 130 -6.26 -18.99 -6.59
CA VAL A 130 -7.26 -17.94 -6.34
C VAL A 130 -7.21 -16.94 -7.47
N ARG A 131 -8.35 -16.74 -8.15
CA ARG A 131 -8.46 -15.93 -9.37
C ARG A 131 -8.00 -14.49 -9.16
N GLU A 132 -8.28 -13.95 -7.99
CA GLU A 132 -7.94 -12.58 -7.57
C GLU A 132 -6.43 -12.33 -7.46
N LEU A 133 -5.64 -13.39 -7.28
CA LEU A 133 -4.17 -13.32 -7.27
C LEU A 133 -3.55 -13.38 -8.66
N GLY A 134 -4.34 -13.72 -9.69
CA GLY A 134 -3.86 -13.90 -11.05
C GLY A 134 -3.34 -15.32 -11.30
N SER A 135 -2.49 -15.46 -12.30
CA SER A 135 -1.96 -16.78 -12.71
C SER A 135 -0.45 -16.80 -12.67
N LEU A 136 0.09 -17.72 -11.89
CA LEU A 136 1.54 -17.98 -11.87
C LEU A 136 2.00 -18.56 -13.21
N LEU A 137 1.23 -19.47 -13.79
CA LEU A 137 1.54 -20.09 -15.08
C LEU A 137 1.40 -19.09 -16.24
N GLY A 138 0.40 -18.22 -16.19
CA GLY A 138 0.13 -17.23 -17.23
C GLY A 138 0.83 -15.87 -17.01
N HIS A 139 1.62 -15.72 -15.93
CA HIS A 139 2.32 -14.48 -15.57
C HIS A 139 1.40 -13.25 -15.61
N SER A 140 0.18 -13.38 -15.12
CA SER A 140 -0.88 -12.37 -15.25
C SER A 140 -1.48 -11.95 -13.92
N GLY A 141 -2.19 -10.80 -13.93
CA GLY A 141 -2.78 -10.22 -12.73
C GLY A 141 -1.73 -9.78 -11.69
N PRO A 142 -2.08 -9.73 -10.40
CA PRO A 142 -1.18 -9.32 -9.32
C PRO A 142 0.15 -10.08 -9.26
N ILE A 143 0.16 -11.37 -9.59
CA ILE A 143 1.41 -12.15 -9.69
C ILE A 143 2.30 -11.61 -10.80
N GLY A 144 1.78 -11.42 -12.00
CA GLY A 144 2.55 -10.86 -13.11
C GLY A 144 2.98 -9.41 -12.87
N GLU A 145 2.18 -8.62 -12.16
CA GLU A 145 2.58 -7.27 -11.71
C GLU A 145 3.74 -7.33 -10.73
N ALA A 146 3.71 -8.28 -9.78
CA ALA A 146 4.77 -8.47 -8.81
C ALA A 146 6.08 -8.94 -9.47
N GLU A 147 6.02 -9.80 -10.49
CA GLU A 147 7.19 -10.21 -11.30
C GLU A 147 7.81 -9.01 -12.01
N ARG A 148 7.00 -8.17 -12.66
CA ARG A 148 7.49 -6.93 -13.31
C ARG A 148 8.06 -5.93 -12.30
N TYR A 149 7.42 -5.80 -11.14
CA TYR A 149 7.92 -4.96 -10.06
C TYR A 149 9.28 -5.45 -9.55
N ALA A 150 9.43 -6.75 -9.31
CA ALA A 150 10.69 -7.36 -8.90
C ALA A 150 11.78 -7.16 -9.97
N ALA A 151 11.48 -7.35 -11.25
CA ALA A 151 12.42 -7.07 -12.34
C ALA A 151 12.93 -5.63 -12.30
N LYS A 152 12.03 -4.65 -12.11
CA LYS A 152 12.40 -3.23 -11.96
C LYS A 152 13.30 -2.99 -10.75
N VAL A 153 12.97 -3.57 -9.59
CA VAL A 153 13.76 -3.40 -8.35
C VAL A 153 15.17 -3.97 -8.47
N PHE A 154 15.32 -5.12 -9.11
CA PHE A 154 16.61 -5.80 -9.29
C PHE A 154 17.36 -5.36 -10.56
N GLY A 155 16.78 -4.49 -11.38
CA GLY A 155 17.37 -4.08 -12.65
C GLY A 155 17.49 -5.22 -13.66
N ALA A 156 16.59 -6.20 -13.61
CA ALA A 156 16.52 -7.33 -14.52
C ALA A 156 15.55 -7.07 -15.67
N ASP A 157 15.78 -7.70 -16.83
CA ASP A 157 14.86 -7.64 -17.97
C ASP A 157 13.54 -8.33 -17.65
N THR A 158 13.61 -9.45 -16.92
CA THR A 158 12.45 -10.26 -16.53
C THR A 158 12.72 -10.97 -15.22
N THR A 159 11.68 -11.21 -14.42
CA THR A 159 11.72 -12.01 -13.20
C THR A 159 10.56 -13.00 -13.21
N PHE A 160 10.82 -14.22 -12.80
CA PHE A 160 9.81 -15.27 -12.64
C PHE A 160 9.79 -15.77 -11.20
N PHE A 161 8.59 -15.89 -10.63
CA PHE A 161 8.43 -16.52 -9.34
C PHE A 161 8.38 -18.04 -9.48
N VAL A 162 9.19 -18.71 -8.67
CA VAL A 162 9.22 -20.17 -8.62
C VAL A 162 8.71 -20.68 -7.27
N THR A 163 7.91 -21.73 -7.28
CA THR A 163 7.26 -22.28 -6.08
C THR A 163 8.08 -23.37 -5.38
N ASN A 164 9.09 -23.90 -6.06
CA ASN A 164 9.88 -25.04 -5.55
C ASN A 164 11.23 -24.63 -4.92
N GLY A 165 11.35 -23.37 -4.52
CA GLY A 165 12.56 -22.83 -3.91
C GLY A 165 13.73 -22.69 -4.89
N THR A 166 14.91 -22.34 -4.37
CA THR A 166 16.12 -22.07 -5.15
C THR A 166 16.61 -23.28 -5.97
N SER A 167 16.20 -24.49 -5.62
CA SER A 167 16.58 -25.70 -6.38
C SER A 167 15.85 -25.80 -7.73
N ALA A 168 14.86 -24.98 -7.97
CA ALA A 168 14.08 -24.96 -9.22
C ALA A 168 14.35 -23.72 -10.08
N SER A 169 15.20 -22.83 -9.62
CA SER A 169 15.57 -21.57 -10.30
C SER A 169 16.87 -21.67 -11.07
#